data_cb668dcaa04da4f9b7ffdd363f4b38fa
#
_entry.id   cb668dcaa04da4f9b7ffdd363f4b38fa
#
_cell.length_a   1.000
_cell.length_b   1.000
_cell.length_c   1.000
_cell.angle_alpha   90.00
_cell.angle_beta   90.00
_cell.angle_gamma   90.00
#
_symmetry.space_group_name_H-M   'P 1'
#
loop_
_entity.id
_entity.type
_entity.pdbx_description
1 polymer ?
#
loop_
_entity_poly.entity_id
_entity_poly.type
_entity_poly.pdbx_seq_one_letter_code
_entity_poly.pdbx_strand_id
1 'polypeptide(L)'
;MTKRERFMNFLENKPVDRVPVAFFHHFCPPCEWGRGLENQDAFERNIIGHKLAREKFDPDVIKIMNDTLMIMPVDVSFVNTSDDLRKVQAPAVDSAFAMKTLELTRRVRAIYEDSDAPVYATGFSPSVVLRNSPVRGRHPRRGR
;
A
#
# COMPACT_ATOMS: atom_id res chain seq x y z
N MET A 1 19.23 7.24 20.60
CA MET A 1 18.49 7.95 19.52
C MET A 1 17.20 7.18 19.27
N THR A 2 16.06 7.85 19.24
CA THR A 2 14.78 7.23 18.94
C THR A 2 14.70 6.86 17.45
N LYS A 3 13.74 6.03 17.03
CA LYS A 3 13.55 5.66 15.61
C LYS A 3 13.26 6.89 14.76
N ARG A 4 12.39 7.78 15.24
CA ARG A 4 12.05 9.03 14.55
C ARG A 4 13.27 9.95 14.42
N GLU A 5 14.01 10.18 15.51
CA GLU A 5 15.23 11.01 15.46
C GLU A 5 16.25 10.45 14.48
N ARG A 6 16.49 9.16 14.51
CA ARG A 6 17.41 8.47 13.60
C ARG A 6 17.01 8.68 12.14
N PHE A 7 15.73 8.48 11.82
CA PHE A 7 15.24 8.64 10.46
C PHE A 7 15.30 10.10 9.99
N MET A 8 14.88 11.05 10.85
CA MET A 8 14.92 12.47 10.50
C MET A 8 16.36 12.97 10.31
N ASN A 9 17.27 12.59 11.19
CA ASN A 9 18.68 12.94 11.07
C ASN A 9 19.29 12.34 9.79
N PHE A 10 18.93 11.09 9.44
CA PHE A 10 19.38 10.48 8.19
C PHE A 10 18.92 11.27 6.96
N LEU A 11 17.65 11.71 6.92
CA LEU A 11 17.12 12.51 5.81
C LEU A 11 17.80 13.88 5.71
N GLU A 12 18.23 14.44 6.83
CA GLU A 12 18.90 15.74 6.90
C GLU A 12 20.43 15.65 6.78
N ASN A 13 20.97 14.47 6.45
CA ASN A 13 22.41 14.19 6.40
C ASN A 13 23.15 14.52 7.72
N LYS A 14 22.49 14.39 8.85
CA LYS A 14 23.05 14.53 10.19
C LYS A 14 23.60 13.18 10.71
N PRO A 15 24.53 13.19 11.68
CA PRO A 15 25.04 11.98 12.28
C PRO A 15 23.91 11.11 12.88
N VAL A 16 24.00 9.80 12.68
CA VAL A 16 23.11 8.78 13.24
C VAL A 16 23.90 7.73 13.97
N ASP A 17 23.28 7.08 14.95
CA ASP A 17 23.89 5.98 15.72
C ASP A 17 24.04 4.69 14.87
N ARG A 18 23.15 4.50 13.89
CA ARG A 18 23.19 3.45 12.86
C ARG A 18 22.29 3.82 11.69
N VAL A 19 22.45 3.15 10.57
CA VAL A 19 21.54 3.32 9.41
C VAL A 19 20.11 2.90 9.80
N PRO A 20 19.09 3.76 9.53
CA PRO A 20 17.70 3.38 9.76
C PRO A 20 17.27 2.23 8.84
N VAL A 21 16.51 1.29 9.38
CA VAL A 21 16.04 0.10 8.66
C VAL A 21 14.55 0.20 8.39
N ALA A 22 14.18 -0.04 7.14
CA ALA A 22 12.80 -0.21 6.68
C ALA A 22 12.68 -1.48 5.85
N PHE A 23 11.51 -2.13 5.92
CA PHE A 23 11.23 -3.30 5.10
C PHE A 23 10.18 -2.99 4.06
N PHE A 24 10.44 -3.48 2.87
CA PHE A 24 9.49 -3.43 1.77
C PHE A 24 9.28 -4.88 1.26
N HIS A 25 8.25 -5.53 1.76
CA HIS A 25 7.90 -6.88 1.33
C HIS A 25 6.39 -7.08 1.34
N HIS A 26 5.93 -8.00 0.52
CA HIS A 26 4.53 -8.36 0.45
C HIS A 26 4.17 -9.37 1.55
N PHE A 27 3.00 -9.20 2.15
CA PHE A 27 2.45 -10.12 3.17
C PHE A 27 1.49 -11.15 2.59
N CYS A 28 0.97 -10.87 1.39
CA CYS A 28 0.03 -11.73 0.71
C CYS A 28 0.64 -12.30 -0.58
N PRO A 29 0.26 -13.54 -0.97
CA PRO A 29 0.69 -14.10 -2.25
C PRO A 29 0.10 -13.28 -3.42
N PRO A 30 0.77 -13.28 -4.60
CA PRO A 30 0.33 -12.48 -5.75
C PRO A 30 -1.11 -12.73 -6.20
N CYS A 31 -1.65 -13.93 -5.99
CA CYS A 31 -3.04 -14.26 -6.33
C CYS A 31 -4.09 -13.52 -5.47
N GLU A 32 -3.68 -12.92 -4.36
CA GLU A 32 -4.54 -12.15 -3.46
C GLU A 32 -4.39 -10.63 -3.62
N TRP A 33 -3.41 -10.19 -4.41
CA TRP A 33 -3.19 -8.77 -4.62
C TRP A 33 -4.41 -8.09 -5.26
N GLY A 34 -4.80 -6.96 -4.67
CA GLY A 34 -5.96 -6.19 -5.10
C GLY A 34 -7.32 -6.78 -4.73
N ARG A 35 -7.38 -7.91 -4.01
CA ARG A 35 -8.62 -8.63 -3.70
C ARG A 35 -9.25 -8.30 -2.34
N GLY A 36 -8.74 -7.32 -1.63
CA GLY A 36 -9.19 -7.02 -0.26
C GLY A 36 -10.63 -6.53 -0.14
N LEU A 37 -11.26 -6.07 -1.23
CA LEU A 37 -12.68 -5.73 -1.24
C LEU A 37 -13.59 -6.98 -1.32
N GLU A 38 -13.11 -8.05 -1.95
CA GLU A 38 -13.86 -9.26 -2.25
C GLU A 38 -13.53 -10.41 -1.29
N ASN A 39 -12.32 -10.39 -0.72
CA ASN A 39 -11.77 -11.44 0.12
C ASN A 39 -11.31 -10.88 1.46
N GLN A 40 -12.16 -11.01 2.48
CA GLN A 40 -11.88 -10.55 3.83
C GLN A 40 -10.70 -11.28 4.47
N ASP A 41 -10.53 -12.58 4.20
CA ASP A 41 -9.41 -13.37 4.77
C ASP A 41 -8.07 -12.89 4.22
N ALA A 42 -8.00 -12.52 2.93
CA ALA A 42 -6.81 -11.93 2.36
C ALA A 42 -6.51 -10.56 3.01
N PHE A 43 -7.54 -9.74 3.22
CA PHE A 43 -7.40 -8.47 3.90
C PHE A 43 -6.86 -8.63 5.34
N GLU A 44 -7.39 -9.59 6.10
CA GLU A 44 -6.91 -9.91 7.44
C GLU A 44 -5.46 -10.41 7.44
N ARG A 45 -5.08 -11.27 6.48
CA ARG A 45 -3.67 -11.72 6.33
C ARG A 45 -2.71 -10.57 6.13
N ASN A 46 -3.10 -9.56 5.36
CA ASN A 46 -2.27 -8.37 5.16
C ASN A 46 -2.01 -7.64 6.50
N ILE A 47 -3.02 -7.51 7.34
CA ILE A 47 -2.90 -6.88 8.67
C ILE A 47 -2.05 -7.75 9.62
N ILE A 48 -2.29 -9.07 9.64
CA ILE A 48 -1.50 -10.02 10.43
C ILE A 48 -0.02 -9.96 10.01
N GLY A 49 0.26 -9.81 8.71
CA GLY A 49 1.61 -9.64 8.21
C GLY A 49 2.34 -8.44 8.81
N HIS A 50 1.66 -7.31 8.98
CA HIS A 50 2.22 -6.14 9.67
C HIS A 50 2.54 -6.42 11.14
N LYS A 51 1.65 -7.14 11.84
CA LYS A 51 1.86 -7.53 13.24
C LYS A 51 3.10 -8.42 13.37
N LEU A 52 3.19 -9.46 12.56
CA LEU A 52 4.35 -10.37 12.55
C LEU A 52 5.65 -9.65 12.17
N ALA A 53 5.60 -8.73 11.21
CA ALA A 53 6.77 -7.94 10.82
C ALA A 53 7.26 -7.06 11.96
N ARG A 54 6.35 -6.45 12.73
CA ARG A 54 6.71 -5.70 13.94
C ARG A 54 7.35 -6.59 14.99
N GLU A 55 6.70 -7.69 15.33
CA GLU A 55 7.18 -8.63 16.36
C GLU A 55 8.59 -9.19 16.04
N LYS A 56 8.84 -9.44 14.74
CA LYS A 56 10.09 -10.07 14.31
C LYS A 56 11.23 -9.10 14.03
N PHE A 57 10.94 -7.91 13.48
CA PHE A 57 11.96 -7.02 12.94
C PHE A 57 12.01 -5.65 13.62
N ASP A 58 10.89 -5.18 14.16
CA ASP A 58 10.74 -3.86 14.80
C ASP A 58 11.46 -2.72 14.04
N PRO A 59 11.08 -2.42 12.79
CA PRO A 59 11.79 -1.51 11.90
C PRO A 59 11.80 -0.07 12.41
N ASP A 60 12.77 0.73 11.93
CA ASP A 60 12.87 2.17 12.25
C ASP A 60 11.85 3.01 11.47
N VAL A 61 11.43 2.52 10.31
CA VAL A 61 10.43 3.18 9.46
C VAL A 61 9.43 2.14 9.00
N ILE A 62 8.15 2.47 9.14
CA ILE A 62 7.06 1.54 8.89
C ILE A 62 6.38 1.89 7.58
N LYS A 63 6.42 0.96 6.63
CA LYS A 63 5.63 1.05 5.41
C LYS A 63 4.31 0.32 5.59
N ILE A 64 3.20 1.01 5.35
CA ILE A 64 1.89 0.36 5.21
C ILE A 64 1.87 -0.34 3.87
N MET A 65 1.92 -1.68 3.90
CA MET A 65 1.74 -2.51 2.72
C MET A 65 0.26 -2.67 2.43
N ASN A 66 -0.14 -2.36 1.22
CA ASN A 66 -1.53 -2.39 0.77
C ASN A 66 -1.78 -3.49 -0.27
N ASP A 67 -1.13 -4.65 -0.12
CA ASP A 67 -1.17 -5.76 -1.07
C ASP A 67 -2.57 -6.04 -1.60
N THR A 68 -3.53 -6.18 -0.69
CA THR A 68 -4.90 -6.53 -1.02
C THR A 68 -5.74 -5.36 -1.55
N LEU A 69 -5.22 -4.14 -1.48
CA LEU A 69 -5.85 -2.91 -1.98
C LEU A 69 -4.97 -2.18 -3.01
N MET A 70 -3.99 -2.88 -3.61
CA MET A 70 -3.07 -2.23 -4.54
C MET A 70 -3.69 -1.92 -5.91
N ILE A 71 -4.82 -2.54 -6.23
CA ILE A 71 -5.58 -2.29 -7.46
C ILE A 71 -6.74 -1.35 -7.12
N MET A 72 -6.63 -0.09 -7.57
CA MET A 72 -7.72 0.87 -7.43
C MET A 72 -8.82 0.54 -8.43
N PRO A 73 -10.09 0.45 -8.01
CA PRO A 73 -11.21 0.12 -8.89
C PRO A 73 -11.61 1.34 -9.75
N VAL A 74 -10.88 1.56 -10.83
CA VAL A 74 -11.14 2.60 -11.81
C VAL A 74 -11.66 1.95 -13.10
N ASP A 75 -12.79 2.43 -13.62
CA ASP A 75 -13.29 1.99 -14.91
C ASP A 75 -12.49 2.65 -16.03
N VAL A 76 -11.79 1.84 -16.79
CA VAL A 76 -11.03 2.25 -17.97
C VAL A 76 -11.48 1.50 -19.22
N SER A 77 -12.62 0.79 -19.16
CA SER A 77 -13.13 -0.05 -20.26
C SER A 77 -13.52 0.74 -21.51
N PHE A 78 -13.85 2.01 -21.34
CA PHE A 78 -14.24 2.94 -22.42
C PHE A 78 -13.04 3.67 -23.04
N VAL A 79 -11.82 3.57 -22.45
CA VAL A 79 -10.65 4.30 -22.91
C VAL A 79 -10.10 3.68 -24.18
N ASN A 80 -10.22 4.40 -25.31
CA ASN A 80 -9.69 4.03 -26.61
C ASN A 80 -8.66 5.05 -27.13
N THR A 81 -8.77 6.30 -26.70
CA THR A 81 -7.95 7.43 -27.13
C THR A 81 -7.35 8.17 -25.92
N SER A 82 -6.37 9.03 -26.16
CA SER A 82 -5.82 9.92 -25.12
C SER A 82 -6.87 10.86 -24.52
N ASP A 83 -7.86 11.29 -25.31
CA ASP A 83 -8.90 12.20 -24.83
C ASP A 83 -9.89 11.51 -23.88
N ASP A 84 -10.07 10.20 -24.01
CA ASP A 84 -10.91 9.44 -23.10
C ASP A 84 -10.33 9.37 -21.69
N LEU A 85 -9.00 9.50 -21.53
CA LEU A 85 -8.35 9.53 -20.22
C LEU A 85 -8.88 10.66 -19.34
N ARG A 86 -9.32 11.77 -19.91
CA ARG A 86 -9.90 12.92 -19.18
C ARG A 86 -11.26 12.61 -18.55
N LYS A 87 -11.92 11.54 -19.00
CA LYS A 87 -13.22 11.09 -18.50
C LYS A 87 -13.09 10.09 -17.36
N VAL A 88 -11.87 9.56 -17.12
CA VAL A 88 -11.60 8.62 -16.05
C VAL A 88 -11.77 9.32 -14.71
N GLN A 89 -12.60 8.74 -13.85
CA GLN A 89 -12.88 9.27 -12.52
C GLN A 89 -12.23 8.42 -11.43
N ALA A 90 -11.65 9.09 -10.44
CA ALA A 90 -11.17 8.41 -9.24
C ALA A 90 -12.36 7.91 -8.40
N PRO A 91 -12.20 6.84 -7.62
CA PRO A 91 -13.22 6.42 -6.67
C PRO A 91 -13.56 7.56 -5.70
N ALA A 92 -14.84 7.69 -5.36
CA ALA A 92 -15.29 8.66 -4.38
C ALA A 92 -14.62 8.42 -3.01
N VAL A 93 -14.50 9.47 -2.22
CA VAL A 93 -13.83 9.41 -0.89
C VAL A 93 -14.58 8.52 0.12
N ASP A 94 -15.85 8.28 -0.09
CA ASP A 94 -16.74 7.40 0.68
C ASP A 94 -16.96 6.03 0.01
N SER A 95 -16.26 5.75 -1.09
CA SER A 95 -16.32 4.45 -1.76
C SER A 95 -15.83 3.32 -0.86
N ALA A 96 -16.30 2.08 -1.13
CA ALA A 96 -15.84 0.89 -0.40
C ALA A 96 -14.32 0.75 -0.43
N PHE A 97 -13.67 1.12 -1.54
CA PHE A 97 -12.21 1.10 -1.66
C PHE A 97 -11.54 2.12 -0.72
N ALA A 98 -12.02 3.36 -0.70
CA ALA A 98 -11.47 4.41 0.15
C ALA A 98 -11.68 4.08 1.63
N MET A 99 -12.86 3.60 2.00
CA MET A 99 -13.17 3.21 3.38
C MET A 99 -12.34 2.01 3.83
N LYS A 100 -12.13 1.02 2.96
CA LYS A 100 -11.30 -0.15 3.27
C LYS A 100 -9.82 0.22 3.39
N THR A 101 -9.35 1.16 2.58
CA THR A 101 -7.98 1.71 2.67
C THR A 101 -7.78 2.46 3.99
N LEU A 102 -8.78 3.23 4.41
CA LEU A 102 -8.76 3.92 5.70
C LEU A 102 -8.78 2.92 6.87
N GLU A 103 -9.57 1.86 6.78
CA GLU A 103 -9.58 0.76 7.76
C GLU A 103 -8.20 0.12 7.89
N LEU A 104 -7.57 -0.27 6.77
CA LEU A 104 -6.21 -0.81 6.74
C LEU A 104 -5.23 0.12 7.44
N THR A 105 -5.25 1.40 7.05
CA THR A 105 -4.35 2.41 7.60
C THR A 105 -4.50 2.55 9.12
N ARG A 106 -5.74 2.64 9.61
CA ARG A 106 -6.02 2.76 11.05
C ARG A 106 -5.57 1.52 11.82
N ARG A 107 -5.87 0.33 11.29
CA ARG A 107 -5.52 -0.94 11.95
C ARG A 107 -4.00 -1.16 11.97
N VAL A 108 -3.31 -0.87 10.88
CA VAL A 108 -1.84 -0.93 10.86
C VAL A 108 -1.24 0.11 11.80
N ARG A 109 -1.78 1.35 11.81
CA ARG A 109 -1.30 2.39 12.73
C ARG A 109 -1.47 1.97 14.19
N ALA A 110 -2.56 1.31 14.56
CA ALA A 110 -2.80 0.80 15.91
C ALA A 110 -1.78 -0.27 16.34
N ILE A 111 -1.29 -1.10 15.40
CA ILE A 111 -0.21 -2.08 15.69
C ILE A 111 1.06 -1.38 16.20
N TYR A 112 1.31 -0.14 15.79
CA TYR A 112 2.52 0.63 16.10
C TYR A 112 2.24 1.85 17.00
N GLU A 113 1.15 1.86 17.76
CA GLU A 113 0.71 3.02 18.55
C GLU A 113 1.72 3.44 19.63
N ASP A 114 2.45 2.48 20.19
CA ASP A 114 3.50 2.67 21.21
C ASP A 114 4.89 2.89 20.60
N SER A 115 5.00 2.94 19.26
CA SER A 115 6.26 3.20 18.55
C SER A 115 6.35 4.65 18.06
N ASP A 116 7.53 5.26 18.19
CA ASP A 116 7.85 6.56 17.61
C ASP A 116 8.29 6.48 16.13
N ALA A 117 8.36 5.28 15.56
CA ALA A 117 8.75 5.06 14.18
C ALA A 117 7.83 5.81 13.20
N PRO A 118 8.38 6.56 12.24
CA PRO A 118 7.60 7.18 11.17
C PRO A 118 6.84 6.12 10.35
N VAL A 119 5.60 6.44 10.01
CA VAL A 119 4.72 5.56 9.20
C VAL A 119 4.44 6.24 7.86
N TYR A 120 4.57 5.51 6.77
CA TYR A 120 4.23 6.01 5.44
C TYR A 120 3.45 5.01 4.61
N ALA A 121 2.68 5.51 3.67
CA ALA A 121 1.99 4.70 2.66
C ALA A 121 2.51 5.07 1.27
N THR A 122 2.45 4.13 0.34
CA THR A 122 2.80 4.39 -1.06
C THR A 122 1.51 4.64 -1.85
N GLY A 123 1.45 5.80 -2.51
CA GLY A 123 0.46 6.07 -3.55
C GLY A 123 1.03 5.70 -4.91
N PHE A 124 0.25 5.05 -5.75
CA PHE A 124 0.63 4.82 -7.14
C PHE A 124 0.34 6.06 -7.99
N SER A 125 1.20 6.33 -8.97
CA SER A 125 0.94 7.38 -9.96
C SER A 125 -0.29 7.03 -10.80
N PRO A 126 -0.98 8.04 -11.38
CA PRO A 126 -2.13 7.78 -12.26
C PRO A 126 -1.83 6.79 -13.38
N SER A 127 -0.63 6.84 -13.98
CA SER A 127 -0.22 5.90 -15.02
C SER A 127 -0.11 4.45 -14.53
N VAL A 128 0.36 4.23 -13.32
CA VAL A 128 0.41 2.89 -12.69
C VAL A 128 -0.99 2.40 -12.35
N VAL A 129 -1.86 3.28 -11.83
CA VAL A 129 -3.26 2.94 -11.57
C VAL A 129 -3.95 2.49 -12.85
N LEU A 130 -3.87 3.27 -13.91
CA LEU A 130 -4.48 2.94 -15.22
C LEU A 130 -3.94 1.63 -15.79
N ARG A 131 -2.63 1.40 -15.70
CA ARG A 131 -2.00 0.15 -16.18
C ARG A 131 -2.49 -1.09 -15.43
N ASN A 132 -2.74 -0.96 -14.14
CA ASN A 132 -3.16 -2.06 -13.28
C ASN A 132 -4.68 -2.24 -13.23
N SER A 133 -5.45 -1.28 -13.75
CA SER A 133 -6.91 -1.37 -13.79
C SER A 133 -7.35 -2.50 -14.72
N PRO A 134 -8.32 -3.33 -14.31
CA PRO A 134 -8.80 -4.43 -15.13
C PRO A 134 -9.51 -3.90 -16.38
N VAL A 135 -8.88 -4.04 -17.55
CA VAL A 135 -9.53 -3.83 -18.84
C VAL A 135 -10.29 -5.09 -19.18
N ARG A 136 -11.60 -5.02 -19.40
CA ARG A 136 -12.40 -6.16 -19.88
C ARG A 136 -11.76 -6.72 -21.16
N GLY A 137 -11.31 -7.98 -21.11
CA GLY A 137 -10.75 -8.70 -22.27
C GLY A 137 -9.22 -8.74 -22.38
N ARG A 138 -8.46 -8.09 -21.52
CA ARG A 138 -7.01 -8.31 -21.43
C ARG A 138 -6.71 -9.22 -20.24
N HIS A 139 -6.48 -10.50 -20.51
CA HIS A 139 -5.81 -11.36 -19.54
C HIS A 139 -4.47 -10.71 -19.14
N PRO A 140 -4.14 -10.66 -17.82
CA PRO A 140 -2.80 -10.28 -17.43
C PRO A 140 -1.83 -11.18 -18.18
N ARG A 141 -0.88 -10.57 -18.90
CA ARG A 141 0.18 -11.33 -19.55
C ARG A 141 0.85 -12.16 -18.47
N ARG A 142 0.67 -13.47 -18.51
CA ARG A 142 1.47 -14.39 -17.70
C ARG A 142 2.93 -14.10 -18.07
N GLY A 143 3.68 -13.56 -17.12
CA GLY A 143 5.11 -13.38 -17.27
C GLY A 143 5.75 -14.73 -17.61
N ARG A 144 6.57 -14.73 -18.66
CA ARG A 144 7.50 -15.82 -18.98
C ARG A 144 8.65 -15.78 -17.96
#